data_5e619476cdeb75a1ca24413f2a2ae9e5
#
_entry.id   5e619476cdeb75a1ca24413f2a2ae9e5
#
_cell.length_a   1.000
_cell.length_b   1.000
_cell.length_c   1.000
_cell.angle_alpha   90.00
_cell.angle_beta   90.00
_cell.angle_gamma   90.00
#
_symmetry.space_group_name_H-M   'P 1'
#
loop_
_entity.id
_entity.type
_entity.pdbx_description
1 polymer ?
#
loop_
_entity_poly.entity_id
_entity_poly.type
_entity_poly.pdbx_seq_one_letter_code
_entity_poly.pdbx_strand_id
1 'polypeptide(L)'
;STLILTLFPYTTLFRSIRPLKILILNLMPQKIVTETQLLRHLANTPLQLDIDFLYMESHQSKTTRSEHMETFYKTFSEVKDDYFDGLIITGAPVEHLPFEEVDYWQEFTQVIDWSKTHVFSTLHICWGAQAGLYYRYGVFKYQMDQKLSGIYPQDVLKEGHLLLRGFDDLYVSPHSRHTEVLKEDILNHTNLEILASGDEVGV
;
A
#
# COMPACT_ATOMS: atom_id res chain seq x y z
N SER A 1 -28.06 -28.95 7.70
CA SER A 1 -28.72 -28.07 6.70
C SER A 1 -29.22 -26.75 7.28
N THR A 2 -29.40 -26.65 8.59
CA THR A 2 -29.93 -25.45 9.28
C THR A 2 -28.88 -24.31 9.34
N LEU A 3 -27.61 -24.65 9.38
CA LEU A 3 -26.51 -23.67 9.44
C LEU A 3 -26.34 -22.87 8.11
N ILE A 4 -26.67 -23.50 6.99
CA ILE A 4 -26.57 -22.85 5.66
C ILE A 4 -27.69 -21.80 5.48
N LEU A 5 -28.86 -22.06 6.03
CA LEU A 5 -30.04 -21.18 5.92
C LEU A 5 -29.89 -19.91 6.78
N THR A 6 -29.15 -19.96 7.89
CA THR A 6 -28.91 -18.81 8.78
C THR A 6 -27.85 -17.85 8.23
N LEU A 7 -26.94 -18.31 7.39
CA LEU A 7 -25.93 -17.47 6.72
C LEU A 7 -26.48 -16.75 5.48
N PHE A 8 -27.56 -17.26 4.88
CA PHE A 8 -28.16 -16.70 3.69
C PHE A 8 -28.67 -15.24 3.81
N PRO A 9 -29.31 -14.82 4.92
CA PRO A 9 -29.76 -13.45 5.04
C PRO A 9 -28.63 -12.44 5.04
N TYR A 10 -27.52 -12.76 5.71
CA TYR A 10 -26.36 -11.87 5.78
C TYR A 10 -25.64 -11.76 4.43
N THR A 11 -25.41 -12.86 3.74
CA THR A 11 -24.83 -12.84 2.40
C THR A 11 -25.73 -12.15 1.36
N THR A 12 -27.05 -12.20 1.52
CA THR A 12 -27.99 -11.53 0.62
C THR A 12 -28.03 -10.04 0.86
N LEU A 13 -27.88 -9.57 2.11
CA LEU A 13 -27.80 -8.15 2.45
C LEU A 13 -26.54 -7.49 1.86
N PHE A 14 -25.41 -8.20 1.90
CA PHE A 14 -24.14 -7.69 1.33
C PHE A 14 -24.09 -7.84 -0.20
N ARG A 15 -24.83 -8.73 -0.81
CA ARG A 15 -24.95 -8.88 -2.27
C ARG A 15 -25.68 -7.73 -2.96
N SER A 16 -26.41 -6.91 -2.23
CA SER A 16 -27.07 -5.71 -2.78
C SER A 16 -26.12 -4.52 -2.97
N ILE A 17 -24.94 -4.56 -2.34
CA ILE A 17 -23.89 -3.58 -2.48
C ILE A 17 -22.87 -4.17 -3.47
N ARG A 18 -22.47 -3.39 -4.48
CA ARG A 18 -21.42 -3.85 -5.39
C ARG A 18 -20.13 -4.18 -4.61
N PRO A 19 -19.33 -5.14 -5.04
CA PRO A 19 -18.01 -5.38 -4.46
C PRO A 19 -17.15 -4.11 -4.52
N LEU A 20 -16.33 -3.89 -3.50
CA LEU A 20 -15.29 -2.86 -3.57
C LEU A 20 -14.17 -3.38 -4.46
N LYS A 21 -13.82 -2.59 -5.49
CA LYS A 21 -12.73 -2.90 -6.40
C LYS A 21 -11.41 -2.40 -5.81
N ILE A 22 -10.51 -3.31 -5.53
CA ILE A 22 -9.18 -3.01 -4.97
C ILE A 22 -8.10 -3.42 -5.95
N LEU A 23 -7.24 -2.48 -6.31
CA LEU A 23 -6.05 -2.75 -7.10
C LEU A 23 -4.83 -2.82 -6.18
N ILE A 24 -3.97 -3.81 -6.37
CA ILE A 24 -2.74 -3.96 -5.59
C ILE A 24 -1.54 -3.91 -6.53
N LEU A 25 -0.80 -2.81 -6.50
CA LEU A 25 0.50 -2.71 -7.15
C LEU A 25 1.55 -3.41 -6.29
N ASN A 26 1.90 -4.63 -6.67
CA ASN A 26 2.84 -5.46 -5.94
C ASN A 26 4.25 -5.34 -6.51
N LEU A 27 5.10 -4.55 -5.85
CA LEU A 27 6.50 -4.31 -6.21
C LEU A 27 7.47 -5.25 -5.50
N MET A 28 6.95 -6.10 -4.59
CA MET A 28 7.79 -7.03 -3.82
C MET A 28 8.33 -8.16 -4.70
N PRO A 29 9.58 -8.62 -4.44
CA PRO A 29 10.18 -9.71 -5.23
C PRO A 29 9.49 -11.06 -4.99
N GLN A 30 9.07 -11.34 -3.75
CA GLN A 30 8.32 -12.56 -3.40
C GLN A 30 6.83 -12.30 -3.49
N LYS A 31 6.31 -12.19 -4.72
CA LYS A 31 4.93 -11.78 -4.99
C LYS A 31 3.89 -12.64 -4.27
N ILE A 32 3.98 -13.95 -4.36
CA ILE A 32 3.00 -14.89 -3.75
C ILE A 32 2.92 -14.74 -2.23
N VAL A 33 4.06 -14.49 -1.56
CA VAL A 33 4.07 -14.26 -0.10
C VAL A 33 3.33 -12.98 0.24
N THR A 34 3.62 -11.90 -0.49
CA THR A 34 2.97 -10.60 -0.30
C THR A 34 1.48 -10.65 -0.61
N GLU A 35 1.09 -11.31 -1.71
CA GLU A 35 -0.31 -11.58 -2.06
C GLU A 35 -1.04 -12.25 -0.90
N THR A 36 -0.49 -13.36 -0.40
CA THR A 36 -1.10 -14.12 0.68
C THR A 36 -1.28 -13.29 1.94
N GLN A 37 -0.28 -12.46 2.30
CA GLN A 37 -0.36 -11.59 3.47
C GLN A 37 -1.44 -10.52 3.29
N LEU A 38 -1.45 -9.80 2.17
CA LEU A 38 -2.43 -8.76 1.91
C LEU A 38 -3.85 -9.32 1.80
N LEU A 39 -4.04 -10.44 1.09
CA LEU A 39 -5.34 -11.08 0.96
C LEU A 39 -5.90 -11.55 2.31
N ARG A 40 -5.06 -12.08 3.22
CA ARG A 40 -5.49 -12.46 4.57
C ARG A 40 -6.03 -11.26 5.37
N HIS A 41 -5.38 -10.10 5.26
CA HIS A 41 -5.85 -8.89 5.93
C HIS A 41 -7.14 -8.35 5.30
N LEU A 42 -7.18 -8.29 3.98
CA LEU A 42 -8.34 -7.80 3.24
C LEU A 42 -9.56 -8.72 3.37
N ALA A 43 -9.35 -10.04 3.49
CA ALA A 43 -10.45 -10.98 3.69
C ALA A 43 -11.10 -10.91 5.09
N ASN A 44 -10.47 -10.21 6.05
CA ASN A 44 -11.02 -10.03 7.39
C ASN A 44 -12.04 -8.87 7.45
N THR A 45 -13.00 -8.89 6.55
CA THR A 45 -14.09 -7.89 6.47
C THR A 45 -15.39 -8.57 6.03
N PRO A 46 -16.54 -8.08 6.48
CA PRO A 46 -17.84 -8.52 5.96
C PRO A 46 -18.16 -8.00 4.55
N LEU A 47 -17.37 -7.05 4.03
CA LEU A 47 -17.58 -6.47 2.71
C LEU A 47 -17.08 -7.44 1.62
N GLN A 48 -17.76 -7.45 0.49
CA GLN A 48 -17.30 -8.17 -0.68
C GLN A 48 -16.22 -7.34 -1.38
N LEU A 49 -15.08 -7.96 -1.66
CA LEU A 49 -13.97 -7.35 -2.36
C LEU A 49 -13.74 -8.05 -3.71
N ASP A 50 -13.44 -7.25 -4.71
CA ASP A 50 -12.94 -7.66 -6.02
C ASP A 50 -11.51 -7.14 -6.15
N ILE A 51 -10.53 -8.04 -6.19
CA ILE A 51 -9.12 -7.68 -6.04
C ILE A 51 -8.36 -8.05 -7.29
N ASP A 52 -7.74 -7.04 -7.89
CA ASP A 52 -6.81 -7.18 -9.01
C ASP A 52 -5.38 -6.89 -8.55
N PHE A 53 -4.41 -7.62 -9.13
CA PHE A 53 -2.99 -7.35 -8.94
C PHE A 53 -2.41 -6.67 -10.18
N LEU A 54 -1.59 -5.64 -9.93
CA LEU A 54 -0.86 -4.89 -10.94
C LEU A 54 0.64 -5.16 -10.79
N TYR A 55 1.34 -5.32 -11.92
CA TYR A 55 2.80 -5.35 -11.97
C TYR A 55 3.34 -4.30 -12.95
N MET A 56 4.61 -3.98 -12.82
CA MET A 56 5.33 -3.07 -13.73
C MET A 56 5.86 -3.85 -14.92
N GLU A 57 5.41 -3.53 -16.14
CA GLU A 57 5.86 -4.18 -17.38
C GLU A 57 7.33 -3.89 -17.67
N SER A 58 7.80 -2.71 -17.30
CA SER A 58 9.21 -2.30 -17.44
C SER A 58 10.18 -3.09 -16.55
N HIS A 59 9.64 -3.86 -15.58
CA HIS A 59 10.43 -4.67 -14.65
C HIS A 59 10.11 -6.17 -14.77
N GLN A 60 11.07 -6.96 -15.25
CA GLN A 60 10.93 -8.42 -15.27
C GLN A 60 11.13 -9.02 -13.87
N SER A 61 10.11 -9.66 -13.34
CA SER A 61 10.22 -10.41 -12.08
C SER A 61 11.16 -11.60 -12.25
N LYS A 62 12.25 -11.63 -11.48
CA LYS A 62 13.24 -12.71 -11.52
C LYS A 62 12.85 -13.92 -10.65
N THR A 63 11.90 -13.76 -9.75
CA THR A 63 11.60 -14.72 -8.67
C THR A 63 10.22 -15.36 -8.78
N THR A 64 9.32 -14.79 -9.57
CA THR A 64 7.97 -15.34 -9.76
C THR A 64 7.85 -15.96 -11.14
N ARG A 65 7.22 -17.14 -11.22
CA ARG A 65 7.00 -17.85 -12.49
C ARG A 65 6.11 -17.02 -13.42
N SER A 66 6.44 -17.00 -14.71
CA SER A 66 5.67 -16.28 -15.73
C SER A 66 4.21 -16.69 -15.78
N GLU A 67 3.92 -17.98 -15.65
CA GLU A 67 2.56 -18.55 -15.62
C GLU A 67 1.70 -17.94 -14.49
N HIS A 68 2.26 -17.73 -13.29
CA HIS A 68 1.56 -17.06 -12.18
C HIS A 68 1.28 -15.60 -12.50
N MET A 69 2.26 -14.90 -13.08
CA MET A 69 2.10 -13.50 -13.48
C MET A 69 0.99 -13.33 -14.53
N GLU A 70 1.03 -14.14 -15.58
CA GLU A 70 0.03 -14.11 -16.66
C GLU A 70 -1.39 -14.44 -16.19
N THR A 71 -1.51 -15.26 -15.14
CA THR A 71 -2.82 -15.69 -14.62
C THR A 71 -3.44 -14.69 -13.66
N PHE A 72 -2.65 -14.05 -12.80
CA PHE A 72 -3.16 -13.29 -11.65
C PHE A 72 -2.83 -11.79 -11.69
N TYR A 73 -1.95 -11.36 -12.59
CA TYR A 73 -1.53 -9.98 -12.67
C TYR A 73 -1.99 -9.32 -13.95
N LYS A 74 -2.35 -8.06 -13.84
CA LYS A 74 -2.69 -7.18 -14.95
C LYS A 74 -1.56 -6.18 -15.19
N THR A 75 -1.46 -5.71 -16.40
CA THR A 75 -0.62 -4.58 -16.80
C THR A 75 -1.36 -3.26 -16.57
N PHE A 76 -0.63 -2.16 -16.54
CA PHE A 76 -1.28 -0.84 -16.45
C PHE A 76 -2.17 -0.57 -17.65
N SER A 77 -1.80 -1.03 -18.84
CA SER A 77 -2.61 -0.87 -20.06
C SER A 77 -3.97 -1.56 -20.00
N GLU A 78 -4.09 -2.65 -19.22
CA GLU A 78 -5.33 -3.40 -19.04
C GLU A 78 -6.29 -2.76 -18.02
N VAL A 79 -5.78 -1.95 -17.09
CA VAL A 79 -6.57 -1.35 -15.98
C VAL A 79 -6.78 0.15 -16.10
N LYS A 80 -6.08 0.83 -17.00
CA LYS A 80 -6.06 2.31 -17.08
C LYS A 80 -7.41 2.97 -17.31
N ASP A 81 -8.36 2.26 -17.91
CA ASP A 81 -9.72 2.75 -18.19
C ASP A 81 -10.72 2.35 -17.10
N ASP A 82 -10.28 1.59 -16.09
CA ASP A 82 -11.09 1.14 -14.96
C ASP A 82 -11.02 2.12 -13.78
N TYR A 83 -12.06 2.04 -12.91
CA TYR A 83 -12.13 2.79 -11.66
C TYR A 83 -12.09 1.83 -10.48
N PHE A 84 -11.33 2.22 -9.45
CA PHE A 84 -11.12 1.43 -8.22
C PHE A 84 -11.52 2.22 -6.97
N ASP A 85 -12.03 1.50 -5.97
CA ASP A 85 -12.32 2.08 -4.65
C ASP A 85 -11.04 2.24 -3.82
N GLY A 86 -10.05 1.37 -4.05
CA GLY A 86 -8.77 1.43 -3.38
C GLY A 86 -7.60 0.98 -4.25
N LEU A 87 -6.44 1.59 -4.02
CA LEU A 87 -5.16 1.16 -4.57
C LEU A 87 -4.19 0.94 -3.41
N ILE A 88 -3.56 -0.22 -3.36
CA ILE A 88 -2.48 -0.51 -2.41
C ILE A 88 -1.17 -0.58 -3.19
N ILE A 89 -0.20 0.23 -2.81
CA ILE A 89 1.15 0.22 -3.39
C ILE A 89 2.10 -0.34 -2.35
N THR A 90 2.74 -1.46 -2.65
CA THR A 90 3.65 -2.13 -1.73
C THR A 90 5.03 -1.47 -1.67
N GLY A 91 5.86 -1.91 -0.72
CA GLY A 91 7.29 -1.64 -0.74
C GLY A 91 8.01 -2.34 -1.88
N ALA A 92 9.28 -1.96 -2.07
CA ALA A 92 10.21 -2.57 -3.01
C ALA A 92 11.63 -2.55 -2.43
N PRO A 93 12.48 -3.56 -2.69
CA PRO A 93 13.85 -3.62 -2.14
C PRO A 93 14.84 -2.79 -2.98
N VAL A 94 14.51 -1.54 -3.26
CA VAL A 94 15.28 -0.60 -4.08
C VAL A 94 15.55 0.73 -3.35
N GLU A 95 15.46 0.71 -2.01
CA GLU A 95 15.59 1.89 -1.17
C GLU A 95 16.94 2.60 -1.27
N HIS A 96 17.99 1.89 -1.68
CA HIS A 96 19.33 2.47 -1.86
C HIS A 96 19.51 3.25 -3.17
N LEU A 97 18.64 3.04 -4.15
CA LEU A 97 18.70 3.73 -5.43
C LEU A 97 18.00 5.09 -5.35
N PRO A 98 18.50 6.14 -6.02
CA PRO A 98 17.69 7.30 -6.35
C PRO A 98 16.39 6.86 -7.04
N PHE A 99 15.30 7.61 -6.84
CA PHE A 99 14.01 7.18 -7.38
C PHE A 99 14.03 7.09 -8.91
N GLU A 100 14.69 8.04 -9.56
CA GLU A 100 14.78 8.14 -11.02
C GLU A 100 15.65 7.05 -11.66
N GLU A 101 16.51 6.39 -10.87
CA GLU A 101 17.34 5.27 -11.32
C GLU A 101 16.64 3.91 -11.23
N VAL A 102 15.44 3.88 -10.64
CA VAL A 102 14.62 2.65 -10.59
C VAL A 102 14.05 2.39 -11.99
N ASP A 103 14.28 1.20 -12.52
CA ASP A 103 13.94 0.81 -13.90
C ASP A 103 12.46 1.03 -14.28
N TYR A 104 11.54 0.89 -13.33
CA TYR A 104 10.10 1.12 -13.52
C TYR A 104 9.62 2.50 -13.03
N TRP A 105 10.51 3.45 -12.76
CA TRP A 105 10.12 4.76 -12.22
C TRP A 105 9.11 5.52 -13.08
N GLN A 106 9.32 5.53 -14.39
CA GLN A 106 8.41 6.24 -15.31
C GLN A 106 7.00 5.62 -15.30
N GLU A 107 6.91 4.30 -15.32
CA GLU A 107 5.63 3.59 -15.26
C GLU A 107 4.96 3.79 -13.89
N PHE A 108 5.74 3.74 -12.81
CA PHE A 108 5.25 4.03 -11.47
C PHE A 108 4.62 5.42 -11.35
N THR A 109 5.28 6.45 -11.87
CA THR A 109 4.74 7.82 -11.84
C THR A 109 3.47 7.98 -12.67
N GLN A 110 3.34 7.25 -13.78
CA GLN A 110 2.09 7.20 -14.55
C GLN A 110 0.94 6.61 -13.73
N VAL A 111 1.19 5.52 -13.01
CA VAL A 111 0.19 4.92 -12.09
C VAL A 111 -0.19 5.89 -10.98
N ILE A 112 0.78 6.61 -10.40
CA ILE A 112 0.54 7.63 -9.36
C ILE A 112 -0.33 8.77 -9.90
N ASP A 113 -0.09 9.26 -11.10
CA ASP A 113 -0.90 10.33 -11.70
C ASP A 113 -2.30 9.84 -12.08
N TRP A 114 -2.40 8.67 -12.69
CA TRP A 114 -3.67 8.02 -13.01
C TRP A 114 -4.54 7.81 -11.76
N SER A 115 -3.93 7.42 -10.64
CA SER A 115 -4.65 7.16 -9.41
C SER A 115 -5.41 8.37 -8.86
N LYS A 116 -5.00 9.61 -9.21
CA LYS A 116 -5.69 10.84 -8.79
C LYS A 116 -7.12 10.95 -9.31
N THR A 117 -7.41 10.33 -10.44
CA THR A 117 -8.71 10.44 -11.13
C THR A 117 -9.47 9.12 -11.19
N HIS A 118 -8.81 7.98 -11.04
CA HIS A 118 -9.40 6.66 -11.21
C HIS A 118 -9.48 5.84 -9.92
N VAL A 119 -8.90 6.34 -8.83
CA VAL A 119 -8.89 5.64 -7.53
C VAL A 119 -9.44 6.56 -6.44
N PHE A 120 -10.39 6.03 -5.65
CA PHE A 120 -10.98 6.81 -4.56
C PHE A 120 -9.98 7.03 -3.41
N SER A 121 -9.23 5.99 -3.01
CA SER A 121 -8.24 6.08 -1.93
C SER A 121 -7.01 5.22 -2.22
N THR A 122 -5.82 5.74 -1.90
CA THR A 122 -4.55 5.02 -2.10
C THR A 122 -3.81 4.84 -0.80
N LEU A 123 -3.41 3.60 -0.51
CA LEU A 123 -2.54 3.23 0.60
C LEU A 123 -1.13 2.95 0.06
N HIS A 124 -0.16 3.69 0.55
CA HIS A 124 1.25 3.50 0.21
C HIS A 124 1.99 2.82 1.37
N ILE A 125 2.83 1.82 1.08
CA ILE A 125 3.55 1.05 2.09
C ILE A 125 5.06 1.13 1.82
N CYS A 126 5.86 1.41 2.87
CA CYS A 126 7.31 1.37 2.85
C CYS A 126 7.93 2.21 1.72
N TRP A 127 8.72 1.61 0.81
CA TRP A 127 9.30 2.32 -0.34
C TRP A 127 8.22 2.99 -1.20
N GLY A 128 7.09 2.35 -1.41
CA GLY A 128 5.97 2.95 -2.14
C GLY A 128 5.44 4.22 -1.49
N ALA A 129 5.51 4.33 -0.15
CA ALA A 129 5.17 5.56 0.57
C ALA A 129 6.21 6.66 0.34
N GLN A 130 7.50 6.32 0.46
CA GLN A 130 8.59 7.26 0.19
C GLN A 130 8.55 7.78 -1.26
N ALA A 131 8.34 6.88 -2.22
CA ALA A 131 8.23 7.22 -3.64
C ALA A 131 7.02 8.14 -3.94
N GLY A 132 5.88 7.85 -3.32
CA GLY A 132 4.68 8.68 -3.42
C GLY A 132 4.86 10.06 -2.79
N LEU A 133 5.49 10.15 -1.63
CA LEU A 133 5.84 11.40 -0.96
C LEU A 133 6.80 12.24 -1.80
N TYR A 134 7.83 11.61 -2.34
CA TYR A 134 8.79 12.29 -3.22
C TYR A 134 8.11 12.83 -4.48
N TYR A 135 7.40 11.99 -5.21
CA TYR A 135 6.81 12.37 -6.49
C TYR A 135 5.72 13.43 -6.37
N ARG A 136 4.85 13.32 -5.35
CA ARG A 136 3.70 14.23 -5.19
C ARG A 136 4.03 15.52 -4.46
N TYR A 137 4.98 15.46 -3.52
CA TYR A 137 5.22 16.55 -2.57
C TYR A 137 6.67 17.01 -2.50
N GLY A 138 7.61 16.37 -3.19
CA GLY A 138 9.02 16.69 -3.13
C GLY A 138 9.69 16.36 -1.80
N VAL A 139 9.10 15.45 -1.02
CA VAL A 139 9.67 15.00 0.26
C VAL A 139 10.71 13.92 -0.02
N PHE A 140 11.96 14.18 0.35
CA PHE A 140 13.08 13.30 0.07
C PHE A 140 13.17 12.15 1.09
N LYS A 141 13.79 11.06 0.67
CA LYS A 141 14.27 10.01 1.57
C LYS A 141 15.73 10.23 1.89
N TYR A 142 16.14 9.87 3.10
CA TYR A 142 17.51 9.99 3.58
C TYR A 142 18.04 8.62 3.95
N GLN A 143 19.30 8.38 3.60
CA GLN A 143 19.99 7.14 3.97
C GLN A 143 20.33 7.18 5.46
N MET A 144 20.00 6.11 6.18
CA MET A 144 20.37 5.95 7.58
C MET A 144 21.77 5.33 7.70
N ASP A 145 22.51 5.67 8.75
CA ASP A 145 23.83 5.11 9.03
C ASP A 145 23.77 3.60 9.29
N GLN A 146 22.68 3.15 9.90
CA GLN A 146 22.45 1.74 10.22
C GLN A 146 21.01 1.37 9.86
N LYS A 147 20.81 0.09 9.52
CA LYS A 147 19.49 -0.46 9.32
C LYS A 147 18.68 -0.37 10.61
N LEU A 148 17.54 0.30 10.55
CA LEU A 148 16.54 0.25 11.61
C LEU A 148 15.74 -1.06 11.46
N SER A 149 15.84 -1.94 12.47
CA SER A 149 15.11 -3.23 12.44
C SER A 149 14.65 -3.58 13.85
N GLY A 150 13.35 -3.71 14.04
CA GLY A 150 12.77 -4.00 15.35
C GLY A 150 11.27 -3.70 15.40
N ILE A 151 10.75 -3.77 16.62
CA ILE A 151 9.36 -3.37 16.95
C ILE A 151 9.46 -2.16 17.88
N TYR A 152 8.85 -1.07 17.47
CA TYR A 152 8.99 0.23 18.14
C TYR A 152 7.63 0.81 18.52
N PRO A 153 7.54 1.55 19.64
CA PRO A 153 6.33 2.27 20.01
C PRO A 153 6.06 3.43 19.06
N GLN A 154 4.78 3.68 18.84
CA GLN A 154 4.25 4.79 18.04
C GLN A 154 3.16 5.48 18.84
N ASP A 155 3.28 6.78 19.03
CA ASP A 155 2.25 7.62 19.63
C ASP A 155 1.25 8.07 18.58
N VAL A 156 -0.04 7.96 18.89
CA VAL A 156 -1.12 8.52 18.09
C VAL A 156 -1.17 10.03 18.31
N LEU A 157 -0.89 10.80 17.27
CA LEU A 157 -0.84 12.27 17.33
C LEU A 157 -2.20 12.94 17.03
N LYS A 158 -3.15 12.19 16.46
CA LYS A 158 -4.47 12.68 16.04
C LYS A 158 -5.56 11.76 16.57
N GLU A 159 -5.95 11.99 17.81
CA GLU A 159 -7.07 11.27 18.43
C GLU A 159 -8.36 11.42 17.60
N GLY A 160 -9.10 10.34 17.47
CA GLY A 160 -10.38 10.32 16.75
C GLY A 160 -10.29 10.39 15.24
N HIS A 161 -9.09 10.40 14.65
CA HIS A 161 -8.93 10.36 13.20
C HIS A 161 -9.47 9.04 12.64
N LEU A 162 -10.18 9.11 11.50
CA LEU A 162 -10.87 7.96 10.89
C LEU A 162 -9.94 6.76 10.65
N LEU A 163 -8.71 7.02 10.16
CA LEU A 163 -7.72 5.97 9.86
C LEU A 163 -7.11 5.32 11.09
N LEU A 164 -7.25 5.94 12.27
CA LEU A 164 -6.73 5.42 13.54
C LEU A 164 -7.83 4.87 14.45
N ARG A 165 -9.05 4.72 13.93
CA ARG A 165 -10.16 4.18 14.70
C ARG A 165 -9.86 2.75 15.16
N GLY A 166 -9.86 2.52 16.46
CA GLY A 166 -9.56 1.23 17.09
C GLY A 166 -8.09 1.02 17.43
N PHE A 167 -7.24 2.02 17.18
CA PHE A 167 -5.88 2.04 17.71
C PHE A 167 -5.92 2.54 19.17
N ASP A 168 -5.01 2.02 19.98
CA ASP A 168 -4.68 2.60 21.28
C ASP A 168 -3.84 3.86 21.07
N ASP A 169 -3.79 4.74 22.11
CA ASP A 169 -3.00 5.98 22.07
C ASP A 169 -1.52 5.72 21.81
N LEU A 170 -1.03 4.56 22.25
CA LEU A 170 0.28 4.01 21.99
C LEU A 170 0.13 2.61 21.42
N TYR A 171 0.72 2.37 20.25
CA TYR A 171 0.80 1.04 19.66
C TYR A 171 2.23 0.73 19.24
N VAL A 172 2.50 -0.53 18.90
CA VAL A 172 3.81 -0.94 18.40
C VAL A 172 3.74 -1.30 16.93
N SER A 173 4.76 -0.90 16.18
CA SER A 173 4.88 -1.24 14.76
C SER A 173 6.25 -1.84 14.41
N PRO A 174 6.29 -2.83 13.51
CA PRO A 174 7.55 -3.38 13.00
C PRO A 174 8.18 -2.41 11.98
N HIS A 175 9.48 -2.20 12.13
CA HIS A 175 10.29 -1.46 11.16
C HIS A 175 11.40 -2.35 10.62
N SER A 176 11.71 -2.20 9.32
CA SER A 176 12.84 -2.84 8.65
C SER A 176 13.21 -1.98 7.45
N ARG A 177 14.07 -0.99 7.64
CA ARG A 177 14.39 0.02 6.62
C ARG A 177 15.83 0.52 6.73
N HIS A 178 16.38 0.95 5.61
CA HIS A 178 17.68 1.61 5.49
C HIS A 178 17.55 3.12 5.19
N THR A 179 16.34 3.58 4.94
CA THR A 179 16.04 4.98 4.62
C THR A 179 14.90 5.50 5.48
N GLU A 180 14.87 6.79 5.68
CA GLU A 180 13.82 7.49 6.43
C GLU A 180 13.35 8.74 5.68
N VAL A 181 12.23 9.28 6.14
CA VAL A 181 11.70 10.58 5.74
C VAL A 181 11.70 11.46 6.98
N LEU A 182 12.18 12.69 6.86
CA LEU A 182 12.24 13.61 7.98
C LEU A 182 10.87 14.24 8.26
N LYS A 183 10.52 14.29 9.54
CA LYS A 183 9.26 14.91 10.01
C LYS A 183 9.13 16.38 9.56
N GLU A 184 10.24 17.11 9.60
CA GLU A 184 10.28 18.51 9.19
C GLU A 184 9.95 18.68 7.70
N ASP A 185 10.42 17.78 6.85
CA ASP A 185 10.12 17.84 5.41
C ASP A 185 8.63 17.63 5.14
N ILE A 186 7.99 16.72 5.89
CA ILE A 186 6.54 16.51 5.81
C ILE A 186 5.76 17.73 6.29
N LEU A 187 6.16 18.33 7.43
CA LEU A 187 5.47 19.48 8.02
C LEU A 187 5.56 20.74 7.16
N ASN A 188 6.56 20.84 6.27
CA ASN A 188 6.67 21.93 5.32
C ASN A 188 5.64 21.83 4.18
N HIS A 189 4.94 20.72 4.04
CA HIS A 189 3.90 20.48 3.03
C HIS A 189 2.51 20.54 3.68
N THR A 190 1.82 21.64 3.53
CA THR A 190 0.56 21.99 4.23
C THR A 190 -0.59 21.00 4.05
N ASN A 191 -0.54 20.11 3.08
CA ASN A 191 -1.60 19.15 2.78
C ASN A 191 -1.40 17.77 3.44
N LEU A 192 -0.31 17.60 4.21
CA LEU A 192 0.00 16.33 4.85
C LEU A 192 -0.18 16.43 6.36
N GLU A 193 -0.82 15.42 6.93
CA GLU A 193 -0.95 15.27 8.37
C GLU A 193 -0.16 14.06 8.84
N ILE A 194 0.62 14.24 9.92
CA ILE A 194 1.27 13.13 10.61
C ILE A 194 0.29 12.59 11.64
N LEU A 195 -0.11 11.34 11.48
CA LEU A 195 -1.09 10.70 12.34
C LEU A 195 -0.47 9.98 13.54
N ALA A 196 0.73 9.46 13.34
CA ALA A 196 1.50 8.79 14.39
C ALA A 196 3.00 9.01 14.18
N SER A 197 3.77 8.96 15.24
CA SER A 197 5.25 8.95 15.18
C SER A 197 5.84 8.32 16.44
N GLY A 198 7.05 7.80 16.34
CA GLY A 198 7.81 7.30 17.48
C GLY A 198 9.08 8.11 17.73
N ASP A 199 9.50 8.23 18.98
CA ASP A 199 10.70 9.00 19.34
C ASP A 199 11.98 8.44 18.68
N GLU A 200 12.08 7.11 18.60
CA GLU A 200 13.25 6.44 18.03
C GLU A 200 13.17 6.26 16.50
N VAL A 201 11.97 6.27 15.96
CA VAL A 201 11.73 5.85 14.57
C VAL A 201 11.14 6.95 13.69
N GLY A 202 10.77 8.08 14.28
CA GLY A 202 10.17 9.20 13.53
C GLY A 202 8.79 8.86 12.99
N VAL A 203 8.55 9.18 11.71
CA VAL A 203 7.28 9.01 11.02
C VAL A 203 7.33 7.87 10.03
#